data_d3e22fb72cbe7ec642a7d780e25ca19a
#
_entry.id   d3e22fb72cbe7ec642a7d780e25ca19a
#
_cell.length_a   1.000
_cell.length_b   1.000
_cell.length_c   1.000
_cell.angle_alpha   90.00
_cell.angle_beta   90.00
_cell.angle_gamma   90.00
#
_symmetry.space_group_name_H-M   'P 1'
#
loop_
_entity.id
_entity.type
_entity.pdbx_description
1 polymer ?
#
loop_
_entity_poly.entity_id
_entity_poly.type
_entity_poly.pdbx_seq_one_letter_code
_entity_poly.pdbx_strand_id
1 'polypeptide(L)'
;MSLKVYGIGNTLIDIFSEVSEEELTKLSLHKGTMHLIDPDRRKELLNFISSSGADYSCGGSAPNTLVTLSLFGVLTALAGKIGKDKYGKIYEEKLSELDIISELKTCDNPTGSSIIFITPDSERTMNTYLAANREFSVNDINPELIAKADYFYFTGYMWDTENQKEAILKVIEIAEANNTKIVFDVADPFAVSRNREDFLKLIEEHAYICFANGEESRILFDNYDTGECAKSMGKLCPVAVVKNGKQGSYIYTEGKLLSVPVKGKAPVDTTGAGDTYAAGFLLGMCRGYSLYDSGLLASILAGEMVQQHGAQFSNEKAKELKKLLDSEEWRDL
;
A
#
# COMPACT_ATOMS: atom_id res chain seq x y z
N MET A 1 12.13 -8.61 -19.57
CA MET A 1 11.38 -9.22 -18.44
C MET A 1 9.88 -9.09 -18.73
N SER A 2 9.07 -10.05 -18.32
CA SER A 2 7.60 -9.92 -18.45
C SER A 2 7.05 -9.06 -17.29
N LEU A 3 5.98 -8.30 -17.54
CA LEU A 3 5.27 -7.57 -16.50
C LEU A 3 4.73 -8.56 -15.45
N LYS A 4 5.03 -8.31 -14.18
CA LYS A 4 4.62 -9.18 -13.08
C LYS A 4 3.42 -8.64 -12.33
N VAL A 5 3.45 -7.36 -11.99
CA VAL A 5 2.39 -6.73 -11.19
C VAL A 5 1.92 -5.45 -11.86
N TYR A 6 0.64 -5.39 -12.18
CA TYR A 6 -0.07 -4.17 -12.54
C TYR A 6 -0.82 -3.67 -11.31
N GLY A 7 -0.52 -2.47 -10.85
CA GLY A 7 -1.17 -1.92 -9.68
C GLY A 7 -1.94 -0.65 -9.97
N ILE A 8 -3.01 -0.44 -9.22
CA ILE A 8 -3.79 0.80 -9.22
C ILE A 8 -3.79 1.37 -7.82
N GLY A 9 -3.51 2.67 -7.69
CA GLY A 9 -3.52 3.31 -6.39
C GLY A 9 -3.56 4.83 -6.42
N ASN A 10 -3.88 5.40 -5.27
CA ASN A 10 -3.80 6.83 -5.04
C ASN A 10 -2.33 7.27 -5.03
N THR A 11 -1.97 8.12 -5.99
CA THR A 11 -0.64 8.72 -6.10
C THR A 11 -0.59 9.98 -5.25
N LEU A 12 0.12 9.91 -4.12
CA LEU A 12 0.19 10.98 -3.14
C LEU A 12 1.61 11.52 -3.02
N ILE A 13 1.75 12.81 -2.78
CA ILE A 13 2.99 13.39 -2.29
C ILE A 13 2.87 13.54 -0.79
N ASP A 14 3.72 12.83 -0.06
CA ASP A 14 3.86 12.97 1.37
C ASP A 14 4.73 14.20 1.67
N ILE A 15 4.21 15.10 2.49
CA ILE A 15 4.82 16.39 2.85
C ILE A 15 5.05 16.37 4.35
N PHE A 16 6.30 16.27 4.77
CA PHE A 16 6.66 16.14 6.18
C PHE A 16 7.02 17.49 6.80
N SER A 17 6.52 17.72 8.01
CA SER A 17 6.88 18.88 8.82
C SER A 17 6.90 18.50 10.29
N GLU A 18 7.95 18.90 11.00
CA GLU A 18 8.00 18.80 12.47
C GLU A 18 7.12 19.87 13.09
N VAL A 19 6.39 19.50 14.14
CA VAL A 19 5.51 20.40 14.88
C VAL A 19 5.49 20.04 16.36
N SER A 20 5.24 21.05 17.21
CA SER A 20 4.96 20.85 18.63
C SER A 20 3.50 20.41 18.85
N GLU A 21 3.22 19.85 20.03
CA GLU A 21 1.83 19.50 20.43
C GLU A 21 0.92 20.74 20.52
N GLU A 22 1.50 21.90 20.91
CA GLU A 22 0.75 23.16 20.95
C GLU A 22 0.32 23.60 19.54
N GLU A 23 1.19 23.42 18.55
CA GLU A 23 0.88 23.74 17.14
C GLU A 23 -0.18 22.81 16.58
N LEU A 24 -0.13 21.49 16.86
CA LEU A 24 -1.22 20.57 16.50
C LEU A 24 -2.57 21.01 17.09
N THR A 25 -2.55 21.42 18.37
CA THR A 25 -3.75 21.92 19.05
C THR A 25 -4.28 23.18 18.39
N LYS A 26 -3.40 24.15 18.05
CA LYS A 26 -3.78 25.38 17.32
C LYS A 26 -4.38 25.09 15.95
N LEU A 27 -3.87 24.05 15.30
CA LEU A 27 -4.40 23.56 14.02
C LEU A 27 -5.67 22.70 14.17
N SER A 28 -6.16 22.48 15.40
CA SER A 28 -7.32 21.62 15.68
C SER A 28 -7.16 20.21 15.08
N LEU A 29 -5.96 19.64 15.17
CA LEU A 29 -5.66 18.30 14.70
C LEU A 29 -5.58 17.32 15.87
N HIS A 30 -6.10 16.12 15.66
CA HIS A 30 -5.99 15.02 16.62
C HIS A 30 -4.72 14.23 16.33
N LYS A 31 -3.78 14.25 17.30
CA LYS A 31 -2.51 13.54 17.22
C LYS A 31 -2.71 12.05 16.91
N GLY A 32 -1.86 11.51 16.04
CA GLY A 32 -1.83 10.08 15.73
C GLY A 32 -2.94 9.61 14.80
N THR A 33 -3.69 10.52 14.16
CA THR A 33 -4.82 10.16 13.30
C THR A 33 -4.60 10.55 11.84
N MET A 34 -5.33 9.88 10.93
CA MET A 34 -5.41 10.25 9.53
C MET A 34 -6.76 10.93 9.28
N HIS A 35 -6.70 12.08 8.64
CA HIS A 35 -7.87 12.86 8.24
C HIS A 35 -7.89 13.04 6.72
N LEU A 36 -9.06 12.84 6.10
CA LEU A 36 -9.31 13.34 4.76
C LEU A 36 -9.68 14.82 4.87
N ILE A 37 -8.99 15.67 4.12
CA ILE A 37 -9.16 17.11 4.13
C ILE A 37 -9.62 17.65 2.78
N ASP A 38 -10.26 18.80 2.82
CA ASP A 38 -10.70 19.56 1.65
C ASP A 38 -9.60 20.52 1.11
N PRO A 39 -9.82 21.18 -0.04
CA PRO A 39 -8.84 22.10 -0.63
C PRO A 39 -8.48 23.28 0.28
N ASP A 40 -9.45 23.83 1.00
CA ASP A 40 -9.25 25.01 1.86
C ASP A 40 -8.38 24.64 3.07
N ARG A 41 -8.70 23.51 3.68
CA ARG A 41 -7.90 22.97 4.80
C ARG A 41 -6.48 22.62 4.35
N ARG A 42 -6.32 22.01 3.18
CA ARG A 42 -4.98 21.77 2.60
C ARG A 42 -4.20 23.07 2.45
N LYS A 43 -4.82 24.11 1.91
CA LYS A 43 -4.17 25.41 1.72
C LYS A 43 -3.74 26.05 3.05
N GLU A 44 -4.59 25.96 4.06
CA GLU A 44 -4.30 26.43 5.42
C GLU A 44 -3.04 25.72 5.98
N LEU A 45 -3.03 24.38 5.94
CA LEU A 45 -1.91 23.58 6.46
C LEU A 45 -0.62 23.82 5.67
N LEU A 46 -0.67 23.95 4.35
CA LEU A 46 0.50 24.30 3.53
C LEU A 46 1.03 25.69 3.84
N ASN A 47 0.19 26.67 4.11
CA ASN A 47 0.62 28.00 4.54
C ASN A 47 1.32 27.96 5.91
N PHE A 48 0.84 27.13 6.82
CA PHE A 48 1.47 26.95 8.13
C PHE A 48 2.91 26.41 7.99
N ILE A 49 3.13 25.40 7.15
CA ILE A 49 4.46 24.78 6.98
C ILE A 49 5.39 25.58 6.05
N SER A 50 4.88 26.56 5.29
CA SER A 50 5.70 27.33 4.34
C SER A 50 6.83 28.14 5.00
N SER A 51 6.72 28.41 6.31
CA SER A 51 7.72 29.12 7.10
C SER A 51 8.81 28.21 7.70
N SER A 52 8.58 26.89 7.78
CA SER A 52 9.48 25.95 8.46
C SER A 52 10.27 25.03 7.52
N GLY A 53 9.98 25.06 6.22
CA GLY A 53 10.52 24.10 5.26
C GLY A 53 9.76 22.76 5.32
N ALA A 54 9.78 22.01 4.22
CA ALA A 54 9.16 20.70 4.16
C ALA A 54 9.97 19.76 3.27
N ASP A 55 10.06 18.50 3.69
CA ASP A 55 10.56 17.41 2.89
C ASP A 55 9.42 16.74 2.13
N TYR A 56 9.72 16.17 0.95
CA TYR A 56 8.74 15.54 0.09
C TYR A 56 9.16 14.13 -0.28
N SER A 57 8.22 13.21 -0.27
CA SER A 57 8.40 11.90 -0.88
C SER A 57 7.16 11.49 -1.68
N CYS A 58 7.35 10.63 -2.68
CA CYS A 58 6.22 9.97 -3.32
C CYS A 58 5.68 8.90 -2.38
N GLY A 59 4.37 8.89 -2.19
CA GLY A 59 3.66 7.99 -1.29
C GLY A 59 2.40 7.42 -1.93
N GLY A 60 1.56 6.83 -1.10
CA GLY A 60 0.38 6.07 -1.47
C GLY A 60 0.61 4.57 -1.27
N SER A 61 -0.36 3.86 -0.67
CA SER A 61 -0.19 2.47 -0.26
C SER A 61 0.17 1.53 -1.42
N ALA A 62 -0.66 1.44 -2.46
CA ALA A 62 -0.33 0.60 -3.62
C ALA A 62 0.97 1.06 -4.33
N PRO A 63 1.21 2.36 -4.56
CA PRO A 63 2.51 2.83 -5.05
C PRO A 63 3.70 2.37 -4.21
N ASN A 64 3.66 2.43 -2.87
CA ASN A 64 4.74 1.97 -1.99
C ASN A 64 5.05 0.49 -2.20
N THR A 65 4.00 -0.34 -2.35
CA THR A 65 4.14 -1.76 -2.66
C THR A 65 4.87 -1.97 -3.99
N LEU A 66 4.47 -1.24 -5.05
CA LEU A 66 5.07 -1.38 -6.37
C LEU A 66 6.50 -0.84 -6.44
N VAL A 67 6.78 0.27 -5.75
CA VAL A 67 8.14 0.81 -5.58
C VAL A 67 9.04 -0.23 -4.92
N THR A 68 8.59 -0.83 -3.83
CA THR A 68 9.35 -1.87 -3.15
C THR A 68 9.61 -3.06 -4.09
N LEU A 69 8.61 -3.56 -4.80
CA LEU A 69 8.77 -4.64 -5.78
C LEU A 69 9.80 -4.29 -6.86
N SER A 70 9.75 -3.08 -7.41
CA SER A 70 10.68 -2.62 -8.45
C SER A 70 12.12 -2.54 -7.92
N LEU A 71 12.34 -2.02 -6.70
CA LEU A 71 13.65 -2.00 -6.05
C LEU A 71 14.28 -3.40 -5.95
N PHE A 72 13.47 -4.45 -5.82
CA PHE A 72 13.92 -5.86 -5.80
C PHE A 72 13.89 -6.55 -7.17
N GLY A 73 13.71 -5.78 -8.26
CA GLY A 73 13.86 -6.25 -9.64
C GLY A 73 12.63 -6.91 -10.24
N VAL A 74 11.46 -6.69 -9.68
CA VAL A 74 10.18 -7.10 -10.26
C VAL A 74 9.69 -6.00 -11.20
N LEU A 75 9.40 -6.32 -12.46
CA LEU A 75 8.81 -5.37 -13.40
C LEU A 75 7.36 -5.10 -13.02
N THR A 76 7.07 -3.84 -12.71
CA THR A 76 5.75 -3.37 -12.27
C THR A 76 5.21 -2.26 -13.17
N ALA A 77 3.89 -2.09 -13.18
CA ALA A 77 3.20 -0.97 -13.79
C ALA A 77 2.29 -0.31 -12.77
N LEU A 78 2.28 1.02 -12.71
CA LEU A 78 1.42 1.79 -11.82
C LEU A 78 0.44 2.65 -12.62
N ALA A 79 -0.85 2.41 -12.45
CA ALA A 79 -1.91 3.29 -12.92
C ALA A 79 -2.44 4.15 -11.75
N GLY A 80 -2.71 5.40 -12.06
CA GLY A 80 -3.17 6.40 -11.11
C GLY A 80 -3.46 7.72 -11.79
N LYS A 81 -3.81 8.73 -11.00
CA LYS A 81 -4.12 10.06 -11.56
C LYS A 81 -3.40 11.16 -10.80
N ILE A 82 -2.76 12.05 -11.54
CA ILE A 82 -1.96 13.18 -11.03
C ILE A 82 -2.45 14.50 -11.63
N GLY A 83 -2.10 15.60 -10.99
CA GLY A 83 -2.33 16.93 -11.51
C GLY A 83 -1.26 17.35 -12.52
N LYS A 84 -1.58 18.36 -13.34
CA LYS A 84 -0.63 19.06 -14.23
C LYS A 84 0.21 20.06 -13.44
N ASP A 85 0.85 19.62 -12.35
CA ASP A 85 1.59 20.46 -11.42
C ASP A 85 3.00 19.93 -11.12
N LYS A 86 3.76 20.64 -10.26
CA LYS A 86 5.11 20.24 -9.89
C LYS A 86 5.16 18.85 -9.22
N TYR A 87 4.14 18.50 -8.46
CA TYR A 87 4.08 17.24 -7.73
C TYR A 87 3.81 16.06 -8.65
N GLY A 88 2.97 16.25 -9.67
CA GLY A 88 2.77 15.25 -10.72
C GLY A 88 4.06 14.95 -11.47
N LYS A 89 4.86 15.97 -11.82
CA LYS A 89 6.17 15.79 -12.45
C LYS A 89 7.15 15.02 -11.56
N ILE A 90 7.25 15.37 -10.28
CA ILE A 90 8.08 14.66 -9.31
C ILE A 90 7.69 13.17 -9.26
N TYR A 91 6.39 12.90 -9.31
CA TYR A 91 5.89 11.52 -9.28
C TYR A 91 6.29 10.73 -10.54
N GLU A 92 6.12 11.32 -11.74
CA GLU A 92 6.53 10.71 -13.01
C GLU A 92 8.04 10.45 -13.07
N GLU A 93 8.84 11.42 -12.65
CA GLU A 93 10.31 11.30 -12.56
C GLU A 93 10.70 10.14 -11.65
N LYS A 94 10.06 10.02 -10.47
CA LYS A 94 10.31 8.93 -9.54
C LYS A 94 10.01 7.54 -10.12
N LEU A 95 8.90 7.39 -10.86
CA LEU A 95 8.57 6.11 -11.50
C LEU A 95 9.61 5.76 -12.58
N SER A 96 10.06 6.75 -13.35
CA SER A 96 11.09 6.57 -14.38
C SER A 96 12.43 6.13 -13.78
N GLU A 97 12.84 6.73 -12.64
CA GLU A 97 14.08 6.35 -11.93
C GLU A 97 14.07 4.90 -11.42
N LEU A 98 12.88 4.36 -11.18
CA LEU A 98 12.68 3.01 -10.63
C LEU A 98 12.30 1.98 -11.68
N ASP A 99 12.34 2.33 -12.98
CA ASP A 99 11.92 1.44 -14.09
C ASP A 99 10.48 0.92 -13.94
N ILE A 100 9.60 1.67 -13.26
CA ILE A 100 8.18 1.35 -13.14
C ILE A 100 7.46 1.86 -14.39
N ILE A 101 6.70 0.99 -15.07
CA ILE A 101 5.88 1.41 -16.21
C ILE A 101 4.81 2.38 -15.71
N SER A 102 4.91 3.65 -16.15
CA SER A 102 3.96 4.68 -15.75
C SER A 102 2.71 4.65 -16.63
N GLU A 103 1.56 4.38 -16.01
CA GLU A 103 0.22 4.56 -16.58
C GLU A 103 -0.52 5.68 -15.84
N LEU A 104 0.23 6.70 -15.40
CA LEU A 104 -0.36 7.87 -14.79
C LEU A 104 -1.08 8.73 -15.82
N LYS A 105 -2.30 9.13 -15.51
CA LYS A 105 -3.09 10.08 -16.31
C LYS A 105 -3.17 11.43 -15.59
N THR A 106 -3.20 12.50 -16.37
CA THR A 106 -3.25 13.85 -15.82
C THR A 106 -4.66 14.43 -15.87
N CYS A 107 -4.99 15.27 -14.89
CA CYS A 107 -6.20 16.11 -14.89
C CYS A 107 -5.88 17.54 -14.45
N ASP A 108 -6.91 18.39 -14.39
CA ASP A 108 -6.74 19.80 -13.99
C ASP A 108 -6.76 19.99 -12.46
N ASN A 109 -7.28 19.02 -11.70
CA ASN A 109 -7.13 19.02 -10.25
C ASN A 109 -5.67 18.78 -9.84
N PRO A 110 -5.21 19.36 -8.72
CA PRO A 110 -3.83 19.18 -8.28
C PRO A 110 -3.54 17.71 -7.93
N THR A 111 -2.26 17.35 -7.95
CA THR A 111 -1.80 16.04 -7.46
C THR A 111 -2.18 15.86 -6.00
N GLY A 112 -2.62 14.66 -5.63
CA GLY A 112 -2.94 14.31 -4.25
C GLY A 112 -1.75 14.49 -3.32
N SER A 113 -2.00 14.81 -2.08
CA SER A 113 -0.94 15.00 -1.08
C SER A 113 -1.39 14.60 0.31
N SER A 114 -0.47 14.09 1.13
CA SER A 114 -0.66 13.88 2.56
C SER A 114 0.29 14.79 3.33
N ILE A 115 -0.24 15.74 4.11
CA ILE A 115 0.56 16.58 4.99
C ILE A 115 0.71 15.83 6.30
N ILE A 116 1.95 15.49 6.63
CA ILE A 116 2.31 14.63 7.75
C ILE A 116 3.04 15.47 8.79
N PHE A 117 2.38 15.76 9.88
CA PHE A 117 2.97 16.42 11.02
C PHE A 117 3.59 15.41 11.97
N ILE A 118 4.85 15.64 12.36
CA ILE A 118 5.62 14.75 13.25
C ILE A 118 5.88 15.50 14.55
N THR A 119 5.38 14.95 15.64
CA THR A 119 5.64 15.50 17.00
C THR A 119 6.95 14.96 17.58
N PRO A 120 7.52 15.60 18.63
CA PRO A 120 8.84 15.21 19.20
C PRO A 120 8.93 13.77 19.70
N ASP A 121 7.80 13.13 20.01
CA ASP A 121 7.70 11.70 20.35
C ASP A 121 7.58 10.78 19.13
N SER A 122 7.81 11.34 17.92
CA SER A 122 7.73 10.63 16.62
C SER A 122 6.31 10.17 16.23
N GLU A 123 5.27 10.68 16.89
CA GLU A 123 3.89 10.41 16.48
C GLU A 123 3.52 11.20 15.22
N ARG A 124 2.78 10.59 14.30
CA ARG A 124 2.41 11.14 13.00
C ARG A 124 0.94 11.47 12.93
N THR A 125 0.64 12.68 12.47
CA THR A 125 -0.74 13.12 12.20
C THR A 125 -0.84 13.43 10.72
N MET A 126 -1.62 12.62 9.98
CA MET A 126 -1.73 12.68 8.53
C MET A 126 -2.99 13.43 8.10
N ASN A 127 -2.83 14.30 7.10
CA ASN A 127 -3.92 15.11 6.54
C ASN A 127 -3.90 14.94 5.03
N THR A 128 -4.76 14.06 4.52
CA THR A 128 -4.74 13.59 3.15
C THR A 128 -5.78 14.29 2.29
N TYR A 129 -5.32 14.93 1.23
CA TYR A 129 -6.13 15.51 0.17
C TYR A 129 -5.96 14.68 -1.10
N LEU A 130 -6.99 13.94 -1.48
CA LEU A 130 -6.93 12.98 -2.60
C LEU A 130 -6.92 13.65 -3.97
N ALA A 131 -7.57 14.79 -4.12
CA ALA A 131 -7.53 15.64 -5.34
C ALA A 131 -7.72 14.85 -6.65
N ALA A 132 -6.70 14.89 -7.53
CA ALA A 132 -6.71 14.20 -8.83
C ALA A 132 -7.05 12.70 -8.71
N ASN A 133 -6.66 12.04 -7.62
CA ASN A 133 -6.92 10.61 -7.45
C ASN A 133 -8.41 10.26 -7.46
N ARG A 134 -9.27 11.17 -7.01
CA ARG A 134 -10.73 10.97 -7.03
C ARG A 134 -11.34 10.95 -8.43
N GLU A 135 -10.60 11.43 -9.44
CA GLU A 135 -11.02 11.44 -10.84
C GLU A 135 -10.56 10.22 -11.63
N PHE A 136 -9.86 9.27 -10.98
CA PHE A 136 -9.48 8.03 -11.63
C PHE A 136 -10.73 7.24 -12.06
N SER A 137 -10.74 6.78 -13.32
CA SER A 137 -11.94 6.21 -13.94
C SER A 137 -11.60 5.10 -14.93
N VAL A 138 -12.61 4.46 -15.50
CA VAL A 138 -12.47 3.43 -16.54
C VAL A 138 -11.68 3.90 -17.78
N ASN A 139 -11.67 5.22 -18.06
CA ASN A 139 -10.93 5.79 -19.19
C ASN A 139 -9.41 5.86 -18.94
N ASP A 140 -8.97 5.64 -17.72
CA ASP A 140 -7.57 5.76 -17.31
C ASP A 140 -6.85 4.39 -17.27
N ILE A 141 -7.57 3.28 -17.49
CA ILE A 141 -7.01 1.93 -17.45
C ILE A 141 -6.40 1.52 -18.80
N ASN A 142 -5.39 0.64 -18.74
CA ASN A 142 -4.75 0.04 -19.92
C ASN A 142 -5.02 -1.46 -19.98
N PRO A 143 -6.01 -1.93 -20.77
CA PRO A 143 -6.38 -3.33 -20.85
C PRO A 143 -5.24 -4.26 -21.30
N GLU A 144 -4.35 -3.78 -22.17
CA GLU A 144 -3.25 -4.58 -22.69
C GLU A 144 -2.19 -4.90 -21.63
N LEU A 145 -1.90 -3.95 -20.73
CA LEU A 145 -0.96 -4.17 -19.65
C LEU A 145 -1.56 -5.05 -18.55
N ILE A 146 -2.85 -4.89 -18.26
CA ILE A 146 -3.57 -5.74 -17.32
C ILE A 146 -3.51 -7.20 -17.79
N ALA A 147 -3.82 -7.44 -19.07
CA ALA A 147 -3.80 -8.78 -19.67
C ALA A 147 -2.40 -9.44 -19.70
N LYS A 148 -1.32 -8.67 -19.60
CA LYS A 148 0.07 -9.15 -19.61
C LYS A 148 0.64 -9.37 -18.21
N ALA A 149 -0.02 -8.90 -17.16
CA ALA A 149 0.45 -9.01 -15.80
C ALA A 149 0.14 -10.40 -15.20
N ASP A 150 1.04 -10.88 -14.33
CA ASP A 150 0.75 -12.09 -13.54
C ASP A 150 -0.23 -11.78 -12.41
N TYR A 151 -0.16 -10.55 -11.85
CA TYR A 151 -0.97 -10.08 -10.73
C TYR A 151 -1.52 -8.69 -11.00
N PHE A 152 -2.78 -8.47 -10.60
CA PHE A 152 -3.40 -7.16 -10.44
C PHE A 152 -3.49 -6.83 -8.95
N TYR A 153 -2.84 -5.75 -8.52
CA TYR A 153 -2.79 -5.31 -7.12
C TYR A 153 -3.52 -4.00 -6.92
N PHE A 154 -4.40 -3.94 -5.95
CA PHE A 154 -5.07 -2.71 -5.52
C PHE A 154 -5.40 -2.75 -4.02
N THR A 155 -5.73 -1.56 -3.47
CA THR A 155 -6.06 -1.42 -2.05
C THR A 155 -7.46 -0.88 -1.84
N GLY A 156 -8.03 -1.09 -0.66
CA GLY A 156 -9.34 -0.60 -0.27
C GLY A 156 -9.51 0.92 -0.36
N TYR A 157 -8.40 1.67 -0.40
CA TYR A 157 -8.44 3.11 -0.67
C TYR A 157 -8.97 3.49 -2.06
N MET A 158 -8.98 2.56 -3.01
CA MET A 158 -9.57 2.76 -4.34
C MET A 158 -11.08 2.56 -4.38
N TRP A 159 -11.72 2.45 -3.21
CA TRP A 159 -13.17 2.28 -3.05
C TRP A 159 -13.88 3.54 -2.54
N ASP A 160 -13.22 4.72 -2.64
CA ASP A 160 -13.72 5.99 -2.07
C ASP A 160 -14.78 6.68 -2.96
N THR A 161 -14.69 6.56 -4.30
CA THR A 161 -15.61 7.19 -5.25
C THR A 161 -16.21 6.17 -6.22
N GLU A 162 -17.39 6.45 -6.78
CA GLU A 162 -18.06 5.53 -7.71
C GLU A 162 -17.24 5.28 -8.97
N ASN A 163 -16.60 6.32 -9.54
CA ASN A 163 -15.76 6.17 -10.72
C ASN A 163 -14.50 5.31 -10.45
N GLN A 164 -13.93 5.37 -9.24
CA GLN A 164 -12.84 4.47 -8.83
C GLN A 164 -13.34 3.04 -8.70
N LYS A 165 -14.51 2.83 -8.07
CA LYS A 165 -15.15 1.49 -7.97
C LYS A 165 -15.41 0.90 -9.34
N GLU A 166 -16.03 1.66 -10.25
CA GLU A 166 -16.28 1.24 -11.63
C GLU A 166 -14.98 0.87 -12.36
N ALA A 167 -13.92 1.66 -12.18
CA ALA A 167 -12.61 1.37 -12.77
C ALA A 167 -12.02 0.07 -12.22
N ILE A 168 -12.05 -0.16 -10.91
CA ILE A 168 -11.56 -1.39 -10.29
C ILE A 168 -12.36 -2.61 -10.77
N LEU A 169 -13.69 -2.53 -10.80
CA LEU A 169 -14.54 -3.62 -11.30
C LEU A 169 -14.24 -3.92 -12.77
N LYS A 170 -14.00 -2.90 -13.60
CA LYS A 170 -13.61 -3.11 -15.01
C LYS A 170 -12.23 -3.77 -15.14
N VAL A 171 -11.28 -3.43 -14.27
CA VAL A 171 -9.96 -4.09 -14.27
C VAL A 171 -10.08 -5.54 -13.81
N ILE A 172 -10.91 -5.83 -12.82
CA ILE A 172 -11.21 -7.19 -12.37
C ILE A 172 -11.75 -8.03 -13.53
N GLU A 173 -12.74 -7.52 -14.27
CA GLU A 173 -13.29 -8.19 -15.46
C GLU A 173 -12.20 -8.55 -16.49
N ILE A 174 -11.30 -7.59 -16.78
CA ILE A 174 -10.20 -7.80 -17.73
C ILE A 174 -9.17 -8.80 -17.17
N ALA A 175 -8.84 -8.71 -15.89
CA ALA A 175 -7.90 -9.59 -15.23
C ALA A 175 -8.39 -11.05 -15.25
N GLU A 176 -9.64 -11.29 -14.90
CA GLU A 176 -10.25 -12.62 -14.92
C GLU A 176 -10.28 -13.21 -16.34
N ALA A 177 -10.65 -12.41 -17.34
CA ALA A 177 -10.67 -12.84 -18.74
C ALA A 177 -9.28 -13.26 -19.26
N ASN A 178 -8.19 -12.82 -18.61
CA ASN A 178 -6.81 -13.07 -19.01
C ASN A 178 -6.01 -13.92 -18.00
N ASN A 179 -6.65 -14.49 -16.97
CA ASN A 179 -6.04 -15.26 -15.89
C ASN A 179 -5.00 -14.46 -15.07
N THR A 180 -5.09 -13.14 -15.05
CA THR A 180 -4.32 -12.27 -14.14
C THR A 180 -4.88 -12.43 -12.74
N LYS A 181 -4.05 -12.82 -11.77
CA LYS A 181 -4.47 -13.08 -10.39
C LYS A 181 -4.74 -11.78 -9.64
N ILE A 182 -5.89 -11.67 -9.01
CA ILE A 182 -6.31 -10.46 -8.29
C ILE A 182 -5.78 -10.50 -6.86
N VAL A 183 -5.10 -9.44 -6.47
CA VAL A 183 -4.52 -9.25 -5.13
C VAL A 183 -5.12 -8.00 -4.51
N PHE A 184 -5.86 -8.21 -3.45
CA PHE A 184 -6.57 -7.15 -2.73
C PHE A 184 -5.98 -6.95 -1.33
N ASP A 185 -5.54 -5.74 -0.99
CA ASP A 185 -5.22 -5.34 0.39
C ASP A 185 -6.33 -4.41 0.90
N VAL A 186 -7.01 -4.80 1.96
CA VAL A 186 -8.13 -4.01 2.49
C VAL A 186 -7.71 -2.67 3.08
N ALA A 187 -6.45 -2.54 3.44
CA ALA A 187 -5.63 -1.35 3.67
C ALA A 187 -5.93 -0.50 4.91
N ASP A 188 -7.18 -0.31 5.32
CA ASP A 188 -7.52 0.68 6.34
C ASP A 188 -8.80 0.32 7.11
N PRO A 189 -8.81 0.39 8.46
CA PRO A 189 -9.99 0.10 9.27
C PRO A 189 -11.22 0.96 8.95
N PHE A 190 -11.03 2.23 8.55
CA PHE A 190 -12.14 3.10 8.17
C PHE A 190 -12.71 2.72 6.81
N ALA A 191 -11.85 2.37 5.85
CA ALA A 191 -12.29 1.86 4.56
C ALA A 191 -13.10 0.56 4.73
N VAL A 192 -12.61 -0.36 5.56
CA VAL A 192 -13.31 -1.61 5.91
C VAL A 192 -14.65 -1.32 6.58
N SER A 193 -14.70 -0.44 7.58
CA SER A 193 -15.95 -0.14 8.32
C SER A 193 -17.04 0.43 7.41
N ARG A 194 -16.66 1.24 6.43
CA ARG A 194 -17.62 1.86 5.49
C ARG A 194 -18.08 0.93 4.38
N ASN A 195 -17.24 -0.02 3.98
CA ASN A 195 -17.45 -0.83 2.78
C ASN A 195 -17.36 -2.34 3.08
N ARG A 196 -17.67 -2.75 4.33
CA ARG A 196 -17.48 -4.12 4.80
C ARG A 196 -18.14 -5.16 3.89
N GLU A 197 -19.38 -4.94 3.49
CA GLU A 197 -20.13 -5.88 2.63
C GLU A 197 -19.52 -5.98 1.23
N ASP A 198 -19.16 -4.83 0.64
CA ASP A 198 -18.48 -4.78 -0.66
C ASP A 198 -17.13 -5.50 -0.60
N PHE A 199 -16.35 -5.29 0.47
CA PHE A 199 -15.04 -5.93 0.62
C PHE A 199 -15.14 -7.43 0.81
N LEU A 200 -16.10 -7.92 1.60
CA LEU A 200 -16.36 -9.35 1.72
C LEU A 200 -16.73 -9.97 0.39
N LYS A 201 -17.56 -9.27 -0.40
CA LYS A 201 -17.94 -9.71 -1.74
C LYS A 201 -16.74 -9.71 -2.71
N LEU A 202 -15.90 -8.66 -2.71
CA LEU A 202 -14.68 -8.61 -3.51
C LEU A 202 -13.72 -9.76 -3.17
N ILE A 203 -13.60 -10.09 -1.88
CA ILE A 203 -12.75 -11.20 -1.43
C ILE A 203 -13.30 -12.53 -1.94
N GLU A 204 -14.60 -12.77 -1.78
CA GLU A 204 -15.25 -14.04 -2.12
C GLU A 204 -15.32 -14.28 -3.63
N GLU A 205 -15.66 -13.24 -4.40
CA GLU A 205 -15.93 -13.40 -5.84
C GLU A 205 -14.67 -13.28 -6.69
N HIS A 206 -13.64 -12.54 -6.24
CA HIS A 206 -12.55 -12.11 -7.13
C HIS A 206 -11.14 -12.32 -6.60
N ALA A 207 -10.89 -12.18 -5.27
CA ALA A 207 -9.53 -12.17 -4.78
C ALA A 207 -8.85 -13.55 -4.86
N TYR A 208 -7.67 -13.61 -5.46
CA TYR A 208 -6.76 -14.74 -5.34
C TYR A 208 -5.92 -14.67 -4.07
N ILE A 209 -5.43 -13.47 -3.72
CA ILE A 209 -4.75 -13.17 -2.45
C ILE A 209 -5.46 -11.99 -1.79
N CYS A 210 -5.79 -12.11 -0.52
CA CYS A 210 -6.28 -10.99 0.27
C CYS A 210 -5.36 -10.71 1.46
N PHE A 211 -4.97 -9.44 1.64
CA PHE A 211 -4.23 -8.94 2.79
C PHE A 211 -5.14 -8.14 3.71
N ALA A 212 -4.98 -8.38 5.01
CA ALA A 212 -5.55 -7.54 6.06
C ALA A 212 -4.57 -7.46 7.24
N ASN A 213 -4.69 -6.46 8.11
CA ASN A 213 -4.08 -6.50 9.43
C ASN A 213 -5.08 -7.01 10.50
N GLY A 214 -4.62 -7.12 11.75
CA GLY A 214 -5.45 -7.64 12.85
C GLY A 214 -6.72 -6.82 13.08
N GLU A 215 -6.63 -5.48 13.01
CA GLU A 215 -7.80 -4.61 13.23
C GLU A 215 -8.77 -4.63 12.05
N GLU A 216 -8.25 -4.61 10.84
CA GLU A 216 -9.04 -4.73 9.60
C GLU A 216 -9.79 -6.07 9.56
N SER A 217 -9.09 -7.17 9.86
CA SER A 217 -9.70 -8.50 9.91
C SER A 217 -10.73 -8.63 11.02
N ARG A 218 -10.50 -8.00 12.18
CA ARG A 218 -11.48 -7.91 13.27
C ARG A 218 -12.77 -7.25 12.81
N ILE A 219 -12.68 -6.14 12.09
CA ILE A 219 -13.86 -5.44 11.58
C ILE A 219 -14.58 -6.28 10.50
N LEU A 220 -13.83 -6.92 9.60
CA LEU A 220 -14.41 -7.78 8.56
C LEU A 220 -15.20 -8.95 9.14
N PHE A 221 -14.66 -9.65 10.14
CA PHE A 221 -15.20 -10.91 10.62
C PHE A 221 -15.82 -10.85 12.03
N ASP A 222 -15.82 -9.68 12.67
CA ASP A 222 -16.30 -9.48 14.03
C ASP A 222 -15.69 -10.50 15.04
N ASN A 223 -14.37 -10.68 14.94
CA ASN A 223 -13.64 -11.64 15.75
C ASN A 223 -12.27 -11.08 16.17
N TYR A 224 -11.92 -11.21 17.45
CA TYR A 224 -10.65 -10.72 18.00
C TYR A 224 -9.48 -11.70 17.83
N ASP A 225 -9.75 -12.96 17.48
CA ASP A 225 -8.70 -13.94 17.18
C ASP A 225 -8.24 -13.81 15.72
N THR A 226 -7.04 -13.29 15.54
CA THR A 226 -6.44 -13.03 14.20
C THR A 226 -6.28 -14.32 13.40
N GLY A 227 -5.99 -15.45 14.05
CA GLY A 227 -5.89 -16.76 13.39
C GLY A 227 -7.24 -17.25 12.88
N GLU A 228 -8.32 -17.05 13.67
CA GLU A 228 -9.68 -17.37 13.23
C GLU A 228 -10.16 -16.41 12.12
N CYS A 229 -9.75 -15.13 12.17
CA CYS A 229 -9.99 -14.20 11.07
C CYS A 229 -9.31 -14.68 9.77
N ALA A 230 -8.05 -15.13 9.84
CA ALA A 230 -7.34 -15.68 8.69
C ALA A 230 -8.05 -16.91 8.11
N LYS A 231 -8.55 -17.82 8.96
CA LYS A 231 -9.36 -18.97 8.52
C LYS A 231 -10.67 -18.54 7.88
N SER A 232 -11.34 -17.53 8.44
CA SER A 232 -12.59 -16.99 7.89
C SER A 232 -12.38 -16.37 6.53
N MET A 233 -11.34 -15.55 6.37
CA MET A 233 -10.95 -14.94 5.09
C MET A 233 -10.54 -16.01 4.06
N GLY A 234 -9.81 -17.05 4.46
CA GLY A 234 -9.38 -18.12 3.57
C GLY A 234 -10.48 -19.14 3.20
N LYS A 235 -11.69 -19.00 3.75
CA LYS A 235 -12.88 -19.66 3.21
C LYS A 235 -13.47 -18.90 2.02
N LEU A 236 -13.13 -17.63 1.89
CA LEU A 236 -13.62 -16.75 0.82
C LEU A 236 -12.62 -16.67 -0.35
N CYS A 237 -11.31 -16.76 -0.10
CA CYS A 237 -10.30 -16.67 -1.15
C CYS A 237 -9.20 -17.74 -1.01
N PRO A 238 -8.49 -18.08 -2.10
CA PRO A 238 -7.44 -19.11 -2.08
C PRO A 238 -6.30 -18.88 -1.10
N VAL A 239 -5.88 -17.61 -0.93
CA VAL A 239 -4.77 -17.23 -0.05
C VAL A 239 -5.17 -16.03 0.81
N ALA A 240 -5.37 -16.26 2.09
CA ALA A 240 -5.67 -15.23 3.08
C ALA A 240 -4.41 -14.92 3.89
N VAL A 241 -4.05 -13.65 4.01
CA VAL A 241 -2.88 -13.19 4.76
C VAL A 241 -3.30 -12.15 5.79
N VAL A 242 -3.17 -12.47 7.07
CA VAL A 242 -3.50 -11.54 8.16
C VAL A 242 -2.24 -11.16 8.94
N LYS A 243 -1.84 -9.90 8.82
CA LYS A 243 -0.69 -9.28 9.48
C LYS A 243 -1.04 -9.00 10.94
N ASN A 244 -0.26 -9.48 11.92
CA ASN A 244 -0.55 -9.34 13.36
C ASN A 244 0.55 -8.57 14.13
N GLY A 245 1.15 -7.59 13.49
CA GLY A 245 2.17 -6.72 14.06
C GLY A 245 3.33 -7.51 14.67
N LYS A 246 3.66 -7.24 15.94
CA LYS A 246 4.75 -7.91 16.66
C LYS A 246 4.55 -9.42 16.89
N GLN A 247 3.40 -9.95 16.60
CA GLN A 247 3.09 -11.38 16.68
C GLN A 247 3.29 -12.12 15.36
N GLY A 248 3.75 -11.42 14.31
CA GLY A 248 3.98 -12.01 12.98
C GLY A 248 2.76 -11.93 12.09
N SER A 249 2.46 -12.99 11.37
CA SER A 249 1.30 -13.06 10.48
C SER A 249 0.78 -14.49 10.35
N TYR A 250 -0.46 -14.60 9.90
CA TYR A 250 -1.10 -15.86 9.56
C TYR A 250 -1.40 -15.92 8.06
N ILE A 251 -1.08 -17.05 7.45
CA ILE A 251 -1.44 -17.35 6.07
C ILE A 251 -2.37 -18.57 6.11
N TYR A 252 -3.57 -18.43 5.55
CA TYR A 252 -4.47 -19.57 5.42
C TYR A 252 -4.67 -19.92 3.95
N THR A 253 -4.48 -21.19 3.64
CA THR A 253 -4.62 -21.73 2.28
C THR A 253 -4.90 -23.22 2.36
N GLU A 254 -5.75 -23.76 1.47
CA GLU A 254 -6.03 -25.19 1.35
C GLU A 254 -6.36 -25.88 2.68
N GLY A 255 -7.11 -25.21 3.56
CA GLY A 255 -7.48 -25.73 4.86
C GLY A 255 -6.37 -25.68 5.94
N LYS A 256 -5.19 -25.12 5.64
CA LYS A 256 -4.03 -25.04 6.54
C LYS A 256 -3.78 -23.61 6.99
N LEU A 257 -3.54 -23.44 8.28
CA LEU A 257 -3.09 -22.20 8.87
C LEU A 257 -1.57 -22.25 9.09
N LEU A 258 -0.84 -21.38 8.40
CA LEU A 258 0.60 -21.21 8.54
C LEU A 258 0.84 -19.99 9.43
N SER A 259 1.65 -20.13 10.47
CA SER A 259 2.09 -19.02 11.32
C SER A 259 3.48 -18.60 10.90
N VAL A 260 3.64 -17.34 10.51
CA VAL A 260 4.91 -16.75 10.10
C VAL A 260 5.41 -15.86 11.23
N PRO A 261 6.62 -16.09 11.76
CA PRO A 261 7.15 -15.27 12.85
C PRO A 261 7.49 -13.87 12.38
N VAL A 262 7.46 -12.90 13.31
CA VAL A 262 8.01 -11.57 13.05
C VAL A 262 9.53 -11.67 12.95
N LYS A 263 10.09 -10.98 11.98
CA LYS A 263 11.54 -10.80 11.81
C LYS A 263 11.84 -9.31 11.88
N GLY A 264 12.72 -8.92 12.79
CA GLY A 264 13.12 -7.52 12.96
C GLY A 264 13.29 -7.10 14.41
N LYS A 265 13.66 -5.84 14.59
CA LYS A 265 13.89 -5.17 15.87
C LYS A 265 12.66 -4.35 16.28
N ALA A 266 12.73 -3.69 17.44
CA ALA A 266 11.70 -2.73 17.85
C ALA A 266 11.55 -1.62 16.79
N PRO A 267 10.33 -1.26 16.40
CA PRO A 267 10.12 -0.30 15.32
C PRO A 267 10.52 1.12 15.73
N VAL A 268 11.10 1.86 14.78
CA VAL A 268 11.30 3.31 14.82
C VAL A 268 10.07 4.02 14.25
N ASP A 269 9.54 3.47 13.13
CA ASP A 269 8.39 4.01 12.41
C ASP A 269 7.67 2.87 11.70
N THR A 270 6.36 2.76 11.86
CA THR A 270 5.57 1.67 11.27
C THR A 270 4.96 2.03 9.90
N THR A 271 5.24 3.23 9.38
CA THR A 271 4.74 3.67 8.07
C THR A 271 5.26 2.77 6.96
N GLY A 272 4.36 2.34 6.08
CA GLY A 272 4.70 1.47 4.96
C GLY A 272 5.00 0.01 5.31
N ALA A 273 4.91 -0.38 6.60
CA ALA A 273 5.15 -1.77 7.01
C ALA A 273 4.19 -2.75 6.32
N GLY A 274 2.91 -2.39 6.23
CA GLY A 274 1.89 -3.17 5.53
C GLY A 274 2.14 -3.28 4.04
N ASP A 275 2.48 -2.17 3.39
CA ASP A 275 2.80 -2.08 1.96
C ASP A 275 4.04 -2.91 1.63
N THR A 276 5.08 -2.80 2.49
CA THR A 276 6.32 -3.57 2.35
C THR A 276 6.10 -5.06 2.59
N TYR A 277 5.21 -5.43 3.54
CA TYR A 277 4.83 -6.82 3.73
C TYR A 277 4.15 -7.38 2.48
N ALA A 278 3.18 -6.68 1.90
CA ALA A 278 2.51 -7.09 0.67
C ALA A 278 3.51 -7.21 -0.49
N ALA A 279 4.44 -6.25 -0.61
CA ALA A 279 5.52 -6.30 -1.61
C ALA A 279 6.43 -7.52 -1.43
N GLY A 280 6.88 -7.80 -0.21
CA GLY A 280 7.73 -8.96 0.10
C GLY A 280 7.05 -10.28 -0.20
N PHE A 281 5.76 -10.38 0.14
CA PHE A 281 4.95 -11.55 -0.18
C PHE A 281 4.82 -11.77 -1.69
N LEU A 282 4.46 -10.72 -2.43
CA LEU A 282 4.37 -10.77 -3.90
C LEU A 282 5.73 -11.02 -4.56
N LEU A 283 6.83 -10.49 -4.01
CA LEU A 283 8.19 -10.79 -4.47
C LEU A 283 8.48 -12.28 -4.38
N GLY A 284 8.16 -12.92 -3.24
CA GLY A 284 8.31 -14.36 -3.07
C GLY A 284 7.46 -15.15 -4.07
N MET A 285 6.20 -14.75 -4.26
CA MET A 285 5.31 -15.35 -5.28
C MET A 285 5.86 -15.21 -6.69
N CYS A 286 6.40 -14.04 -7.06
CA CYS A 286 7.02 -13.81 -8.37
C CYS A 286 8.30 -14.63 -8.57
N ARG A 287 9.00 -14.99 -7.49
CA ARG A 287 10.18 -15.88 -7.50
C ARG A 287 9.83 -17.38 -7.42
N GLY A 288 8.54 -17.72 -7.29
CA GLY A 288 8.07 -19.11 -7.21
C GLY A 288 8.31 -19.76 -5.83
N TYR A 289 8.48 -18.97 -4.77
CA TYR A 289 8.65 -19.48 -3.41
C TYR A 289 7.34 -20.05 -2.87
N SER A 290 7.45 -20.90 -1.83
CA SER A 290 6.28 -21.35 -1.08
C SER A 290 5.55 -20.18 -0.43
N LEU A 291 4.27 -20.34 -0.07
CA LEU A 291 3.52 -19.30 0.64
C LEU A 291 4.16 -18.97 2.00
N TYR A 292 4.71 -19.98 2.69
CA TYR A 292 5.43 -19.76 3.96
C TYR A 292 6.70 -18.93 3.74
N ASP A 293 7.54 -19.30 2.75
CA ASP A 293 8.76 -18.55 2.43
C ASP A 293 8.43 -17.13 1.95
N SER A 294 7.35 -16.97 1.17
CA SER A 294 6.87 -15.65 0.76
C SER A 294 6.45 -14.80 1.97
N GLY A 295 5.78 -15.40 2.95
CA GLY A 295 5.44 -14.74 4.21
C GLY A 295 6.68 -14.41 5.06
N LEU A 296 7.67 -15.30 5.12
CA LEU A 296 8.92 -15.08 5.84
C LEU A 296 9.70 -13.90 5.21
N LEU A 297 9.82 -13.89 3.88
CA LEU A 297 10.42 -12.79 3.13
C LEU A 297 9.68 -11.46 3.40
N ALA A 298 8.35 -11.49 3.38
CA ALA A 298 7.51 -10.34 3.70
C ALA A 298 7.78 -9.81 5.12
N SER A 299 7.89 -10.72 6.11
CA SER A 299 8.19 -10.38 7.50
C SER A 299 9.58 -9.74 7.66
N ILE A 300 10.59 -10.25 6.94
CA ILE A 300 11.96 -9.69 6.94
C ILE A 300 11.95 -8.27 6.36
N LEU A 301 11.38 -8.08 5.17
CA LEU A 301 11.36 -6.77 4.53
C LEU A 301 10.54 -5.75 5.35
N ALA A 302 9.39 -6.14 5.87
CA ALA A 302 8.62 -5.27 6.76
C ALA A 302 9.37 -4.96 8.07
N GLY A 303 10.10 -5.93 8.62
CA GLY A 303 10.96 -5.75 9.80
C GLY A 303 12.10 -4.76 9.55
N GLU A 304 12.67 -4.73 8.35
CA GLU A 304 13.70 -3.76 7.95
C GLU A 304 13.08 -2.37 7.66
N MET A 305 11.87 -2.34 7.08
CA MET A 305 11.16 -1.09 6.81
C MET A 305 10.89 -0.31 8.10
N VAL A 306 10.45 -0.96 9.15
CA VAL A 306 10.13 -0.29 10.42
C VAL A 306 11.35 0.20 11.20
N GLN A 307 12.60 -0.05 10.74
CA GLN A 307 13.82 0.47 11.32
C GLN A 307 14.21 1.86 10.78
N GLN A 308 13.49 2.41 9.84
CA GLN A 308 13.75 3.70 9.22
C GLN A 308 12.50 4.58 9.23
N HIS A 309 12.65 5.86 8.93
CA HIS A 309 11.52 6.75 8.72
C HIS A 309 11.02 6.68 7.27
N GLY A 310 9.70 6.76 7.09
CA GLY A 310 9.05 6.75 5.78
C GLY A 310 8.67 5.35 5.30
N ALA A 311 8.04 5.29 4.12
CA ALA A 311 7.41 4.09 3.59
C ALA A 311 8.18 3.43 2.43
N GLN A 312 9.38 3.90 2.09
CA GLN A 312 10.18 3.40 0.98
C GLN A 312 11.64 3.23 1.38
N PHE A 313 12.28 2.16 0.91
CA PHE A 313 13.72 1.98 1.10
C PHE A 313 14.53 2.97 0.27
N SER A 314 15.68 3.39 0.80
CA SER A 314 16.70 4.03 -0.03
C SER A 314 17.30 3.02 -1.02
N ASN A 315 17.88 3.53 -2.11
CA ASN A 315 18.56 2.67 -3.10
C ASN A 315 19.71 1.86 -2.49
N GLU A 316 20.42 2.42 -1.50
CA GLU A 316 21.52 1.76 -0.78
C GLU A 316 20.98 0.61 0.07
N LYS A 317 19.92 0.87 0.85
CA LYS A 317 19.30 -0.16 1.69
C LYS A 317 18.69 -1.29 0.85
N ALA A 318 18.04 -0.95 -0.25
CA ALA A 318 17.48 -1.93 -1.17
C ALA A 318 18.59 -2.83 -1.78
N LYS A 319 19.75 -2.25 -2.14
CA LYS A 319 20.90 -3.03 -2.64
C LYS A 319 21.49 -3.97 -1.58
N GLU A 320 21.59 -3.52 -0.33
CA GLU A 320 21.99 -4.34 0.81
C GLU A 320 21.07 -5.55 0.98
N LEU A 321 19.76 -5.27 1.10
CA LEU A 321 18.75 -6.31 1.27
C LEU A 321 18.68 -7.27 0.09
N LYS A 322 18.84 -6.76 -1.14
CA LYS A 322 18.88 -7.62 -2.33
C LYS A 322 20.00 -8.65 -2.27
N LYS A 323 21.20 -8.27 -1.79
CA LYS A 323 22.30 -9.22 -1.60
C LYS A 323 21.94 -10.30 -0.58
N LEU A 324 21.30 -9.93 0.53
CA LEU A 324 20.82 -10.89 1.53
C LEU A 324 19.81 -11.86 0.91
N LEU A 325 18.86 -11.34 0.12
CA LEU A 325 17.83 -12.18 -0.53
C LEU A 325 18.41 -13.12 -1.59
N ASP A 326 19.44 -12.69 -2.30
CA ASP A 326 20.09 -13.49 -3.36
C ASP A 326 21.01 -14.58 -2.78
N SER A 327 21.48 -14.43 -1.51
CA SER A 327 22.27 -15.48 -0.81
C SER A 327 21.40 -16.62 -0.27
N GLU A 328 20.08 -16.46 -0.20
CA GLU A 328 19.12 -17.36 0.45
C GLU A 328 19.35 -17.63 1.95
N GLU A 329 20.37 -17.02 2.57
CA GLU A 329 20.65 -17.13 4.02
C GLU A 329 19.52 -16.57 4.90
N TRP A 330 18.67 -15.73 4.31
CA TRP A 330 17.49 -15.17 5.00
C TRP A 330 16.49 -16.24 5.45
N ARG A 331 16.52 -17.45 4.89
CA ARG A 331 15.63 -18.56 5.27
C ARG A 331 15.95 -19.11 6.66
N ASP A 332 17.20 -18.94 7.11
CA ASP A 332 17.69 -19.43 8.39
C ASP A 332 17.62 -18.34 9.50
N LEU A 333 17.25 -17.09 9.13
CA LEU A 333 17.06 -16.01 10.08
C LEU A 333 15.73 -16.18 10.85
#